data_ef5f2ace243219d95b5e2c169992e4d1
#
_entry.id   ef5f2ace243219d95b5e2c169992e4d1
#
_cell.length_a   1.000
_cell.length_b   1.000
_cell.length_c   1.000
_cell.angle_alpha   90.00
_cell.angle_beta   90.00
_cell.angle_gamma   90.00
#
_symmetry.space_group_name_H-M   'P 1'
#
loop_
_entity.id
_entity.type
_entity.pdbx_description
1 polymer ?
#
loop_
_entity_poly.entity_id
_entity_poly.type
_entity_poly.pdbx_seq_one_letter_code
_entity_poly.pdbx_strand_id
1 'polypeptide(L)'
;RCGGVGFPPPYRCWGGPTPLMPYTFGDSVIPASALDVIVHDEAELPVLTNRPAGPRDRALAMSVAETIPDGALLQVGVGVLPDAVIAGLVDLGRRNLRQFSMLTDSFLELVKHRALTDEGPQAIVGEIVGSSALYDYVRENRRVTMADGRRTHAMKGLLERKGLVVLGSALEVDLLGQANLEVRGGAQFSGVGGAMDFGVAAATSQATADSVIMLHSATADGTSRIVPRLSGGMVSLPRTLVRRVVTEHGAAVLDSASARERAERLVAVADPAHRDELARHLRANPALFGA
;
A
#
# COMPACT_ATOMS: atom_id res chain seq x y z
N ARG A 1 -8.10 23.90 -11.04
CA ARG A 1 -8.59 22.54 -11.32
C ARG A 1 -8.06 21.67 -10.19
N CYS A 2 -8.87 21.41 -9.20
CA CYS A 2 -8.59 20.32 -8.29
C CYS A 2 -8.46 19.06 -9.16
N GLY A 3 -7.24 18.57 -9.37
CA GLY A 3 -6.95 17.33 -10.09
C GLY A 3 -7.45 17.20 -11.52
N GLY A 4 -7.43 18.25 -12.35
CA GLY A 4 -7.68 18.14 -13.81
C GLY A 4 -9.06 17.61 -14.25
N VAL A 5 -9.96 17.30 -13.34
CA VAL A 5 -11.36 17.00 -13.60
C VAL A 5 -12.12 18.30 -13.51
N GLY A 6 -12.60 18.82 -14.64
CA GLY A 6 -13.48 19.96 -14.65
C GLY A 6 -14.79 19.57 -13.98
N PHE A 7 -14.98 19.93 -12.74
CA PHE A 7 -16.29 19.84 -12.12
C PHE A 7 -17.21 20.85 -12.79
N PRO A 8 -18.41 20.45 -13.26
CA PRO A 8 -19.37 21.40 -13.77
C PRO A 8 -19.81 22.36 -12.65
N PRO A 9 -20.22 23.63 -12.96
CA PRO A 9 -20.80 24.51 -11.95
C PRO A 9 -21.89 23.76 -11.15
N PRO A 10 -22.01 23.94 -9.84
CA PRO A 10 -21.55 25.09 -9.03
C PRO A 10 -20.24 24.87 -8.23
N TYR A 11 -19.37 23.94 -8.61
CA TYR A 11 -18.16 23.65 -7.84
C TYR A 11 -17.14 24.78 -7.96
N ARG A 12 -16.61 25.23 -6.81
CA ARG A 12 -15.55 26.21 -6.73
C ARG A 12 -14.23 25.54 -6.34
N CYS A 13 -13.14 25.95 -6.97
CA CYS A 13 -11.81 25.51 -6.63
C CYS A 13 -11.19 26.46 -5.62
N TRP A 14 -10.88 25.96 -4.43
CA TRP A 14 -10.27 26.72 -3.34
C TRP A 14 -8.79 26.35 -3.24
N GLY A 15 -7.93 27.33 -3.07
CA GLY A 15 -6.51 27.15 -2.79
C GLY A 15 -6.14 27.84 -1.49
N GLY A 16 -5.39 27.15 -0.65
CA GLY A 16 -4.82 27.68 0.59
C GLY A 16 -3.29 27.77 0.43
N PRO A 17 -2.74 28.81 -0.20
CA PRO A 17 -1.30 28.96 -0.26
C PRO A 17 -0.76 29.20 1.15
N THR A 18 0.23 28.39 1.52
CA THR A 18 1.04 28.58 2.72
C THR A 18 2.51 28.63 2.31
N PRO A 19 3.33 29.51 2.89
CA PRO A 19 4.76 29.56 2.62
C PRO A 19 5.49 28.30 3.08
N LEU A 20 4.85 27.49 3.93
CA LEU A 20 5.39 26.24 4.46
C LEU A 20 5.24 25.08 3.49
N MET A 21 4.32 25.16 2.50
CA MET A 21 4.16 24.11 1.49
C MET A 21 5.44 23.99 0.65
N PRO A 22 6.10 22.82 0.58
CA PRO A 22 7.26 22.65 -0.28
C PRO A 22 6.87 22.81 -1.75
N TYR A 23 7.64 23.60 -2.49
CA TYR A 23 7.52 23.59 -3.95
C TYR A 23 8.01 22.24 -4.49
N THR A 24 7.17 21.61 -5.32
CA THR A 24 7.46 20.31 -5.94
C THR A 24 7.30 20.40 -7.46
N PHE A 25 8.08 19.57 -8.18
CA PHE A 25 8.01 19.51 -9.64
C PHE A 25 6.93 18.53 -10.12
N GLY A 26 6.38 18.78 -11.31
CA GLY A 26 5.39 17.92 -11.96
C GLY A 26 4.01 18.55 -12.04
N ASP A 27 2.97 17.72 -11.91
CA ASP A 27 1.58 18.13 -12.14
C ASP A 27 0.96 18.93 -10.97
N SER A 28 1.71 19.16 -9.88
CA SER A 28 1.29 19.94 -8.72
C SER A 28 1.21 21.45 -8.97
N VAL A 29 1.86 21.94 -10.02
CA VAL A 29 1.88 23.37 -10.35
C VAL A 29 0.64 23.72 -11.18
N ILE A 30 -0.21 24.60 -10.63
CA ILE A 30 -1.39 25.11 -11.31
C ILE A 30 -1.36 26.66 -11.38
N PRO A 31 -1.91 27.28 -12.43
CA PRO A 31 -2.00 28.72 -12.49
C PRO A 31 -2.97 29.26 -11.44
N ALA A 32 -2.66 30.38 -10.81
CA ALA A 32 -3.54 31.02 -9.81
C ALA A 32 -4.94 31.32 -10.37
N SER A 33 -5.04 31.58 -11.67
CA SER A 33 -6.32 31.79 -12.38
C SER A 33 -7.23 30.55 -12.43
N ALA A 34 -6.74 29.37 -12.06
CA ALA A 34 -7.54 28.17 -11.92
C ALA A 34 -8.27 28.08 -10.57
N LEU A 35 -7.99 28.98 -9.64
CA LEU A 35 -8.60 29.05 -8.31
C LEU A 35 -9.71 30.10 -8.30
N ASP A 36 -10.89 29.73 -7.81
CA ASP A 36 -11.99 30.65 -7.58
C ASP A 36 -11.83 31.45 -6.28
N VAL A 37 -11.19 30.84 -5.29
CA VAL A 37 -10.95 31.43 -3.97
C VAL A 37 -9.54 31.09 -3.51
N ILE A 38 -8.83 32.10 -3.00
CA ILE A 38 -7.51 31.95 -2.38
C ILE A 38 -7.64 32.33 -0.90
N VAL A 39 -7.31 31.40 -0.02
CA VAL A 39 -7.27 31.60 1.43
C VAL A 39 -5.81 31.56 1.86
N HIS A 40 -5.30 32.67 2.36
CA HIS A 40 -3.94 32.72 2.91
C HIS A 40 -3.95 32.12 4.32
N ASP A 41 -3.10 31.14 4.54
CA ASP A 41 -2.94 30.46 5.82
C ASP A 41 -1.43 30.23 6.07
N GLU A 42 -1.00 30.44 7.30
CA GLU A 42 0.38 30.23 7.74
C GLU A 42 0.49 29.04 8.70
N ALA A 43 -0.58 28.24 8.80
CA ALA A 43 -0.56 27.03 9.62
C ALA A 43 0.52 26.05 9.15
N GLU A 44 1.15 25.39 10.11
CA GLU A 44 2.10 24.32 9.84
C GLU A 44 1.42 23.17 9.08
N LEU A 45 2.18 22.50 8.22
CA LEU A 45 1.67 21.33 7.52
C LEU A 45 1.42 20.19 8.53
N PRO A 46 0.33 19.45 8.37
CA PRO A 46 0.11 18.25 9.18
C PRO A 46 1.27 17.27 9.03
N VAL A 47 1.75 16.74 10.14
CA VAL A 47 2.77 15.70 10.16
C VAL A 47 2.14 14.38 10.57
N LEU A 48 2.56 13.30 9.90
CA LEU A 48 2.18 11.94 10.23
C LEU A 48 3.44 11.12 10.48
N THR A 49 3.55 10.57 11.69
CA THR A 49 4.63 9.67 12.04
C THR A 49 4.06 8.34 12.52
N ASN A 50 4.61 7.24 12.02
CA ASN A 50 4.27 5.92 12.50
C ASN A 50 5.04 5.59 13.79
N ARG A 51 4.47 4.71 14.63
CA ARG A 51 5.26 4.13 15.73
C ARG A 51 6.44 3.34 15.17
N PRO A 52 7.55 3.19 15.88
CA PRO A 52 8.62 2.30 15.48
C PRO A 52 8.16 0.84 15.32
N ALA A 53 8.72 0.14 14.35
CA ALA A 53 8.45 -1.28 14.14
C ALA A 53 9.00 -2.13 15.30
N GLY A 54 8.15 -2.98 15.87
CA GLY A 54 8.53 -3.97 16.87
C GLY A 54 9.20 -5.21 16.26
N PRO A 55 9.70 -6.17 17.07
CA PRO A 55 10.32 -7.39 16.56
C PRO A 55 9.40 -8.20 15.63
N ARG A 56 8.12 -8.32 15.96
CA ARG A 56 7.11 -9.02 15.16
C ARG A 56 6.86 -8.33 13.81
N ASP A 57 6.81 -6.98 13.82
CA ASP A 57 6.68 -6.19 12.58
C ASP A 57 7.89 -6.43 11.65
N ARG A 58 9.10 -6.41 12.23
CA ARG A 58 10.35 -6.62 11.46
C ARG A 58 10.48 -8.02 10.90
N ALA A 59 10.10 -9.05 11.67
CA ALA A 59 10.15 -10.44 11.18
C ALA A 59 9.23 -10.64 9.96
N LEU A 60 7.98 -10.16 10.03
CA LEU A 60 7.05 -10.19 8.91
C LEU A 60 7.58 -9.39 7.72
N ALA A 61 8.05 -8.18 7.97
CA ALA A 61 8.55 -7.28 6.93
C ALA A 61 9.77 -7.84 6.21
N MET A 62 10.68 -8.53 6.91
CA MET A 62 11.84 -9.19 6.31
C MET A 62 11.42 -10.28 5.33
N SER A 63 10.44 -11.12 5.69
CA SER A 63 9.90 -12.16 4.79
C SER A 63 9.31 -11.57 3.50
N VAL A 64 8.77 -10.35 3.56
CA VAL A 64 8.32 -9.62 2.36
C VAL A 64 9.50 -9.05 1.59
N ALA A 65 10.43 -8.37 2.28
CA ALA A 65 11.58 -7.71 1.66
C ALA A 65 12.48 -8.69 0.87
N GLU A 66 12.63 -9.93 1.35
CA GLU A 66 13.37 -10.99 0.66
C GLU A 66 12.83 -11.29 -0.74
N THR A 67 11.52 -11.11 -0.96
CA THR A 67 10.87 -11.39 -2.23
C THR A 67 10.97 -10.24 -3.24
N ILE A 68 11.39 -9.05 -2.82
CA ILE A 68 11.45 -7.86 -3.65
C ILE A 68 12.82 -7.76 -4.33
N PRO A 69 12.88 -7.73 -5.67
CA PRO A 69 14.16 -7.66 -6.39
C PRO A 69 14.73 -6.23 -6.42
N ASP A 70 15.99 -6.13 -6.80
CA ASP A 70 16.60 -4.87 -7.22
C ASP A 70 15.85 -4.26 -8.40
N GLY A 71 15.84 -2.94 -8.49
CA GLY A 71 15.15 -2.20 -9.56
C GLY A 71 13.62 -2.13 -9.40
N ALA A 72 13.05 -2.66 -8.32
CA ALA A 72 11.61 -2.64 -8.08
C ALA A 72 11.04 -1.21 -8.05
N LEU A 73 9.84 -1.06 -8.60
CA LEU A 73 9.01 0.13 -8.46
C LEU A 73 8.01 -0.12 -7.32
N LEU A 74 8.24 0.48 -6.18
CA LEU A 74 7.52 0.21 -4.95
C LEU A 74 6.27 1.10 -4.83
N GLN A 75 5.10 0.51 -4.81
CA GLN A 75 3.89 1.16 -4.31
C GLN A 75 3.72 0.78 -2.84
N VAL A 76 3.83 1.75 -1.97
CA VAL A 76 3.85 1.55 -0.51
C VAL A 76 2.73 2.36 0.11
N GLY A 77 1.90 1.71 0.94
CA GLY A 77 0.89 2.40 1.74
C GLY A 77 1.47 3.02 3.02
N VAL A 78 0.62 3.74 3.75
CA VAL A 78 0.94 4.27 5.07
C VAL A 78 0.83 3.16 6.12
N GLY A 79 1.79 3.08 7.02
CA GLY A 79 1.73 2.19 8.18
C GLY A 79 3.06 1.58 8.58
N VAL A 80 3.06 0.96 9.77
CA VAL A 80 4.27 0.38 10.37
C VAL A 80 4.85 -0.78 9.55
N LEU A 81 4.00 -1.66 9.00
CA LEU A 81 4.47 -2.80 8.21
C LEU A 81 5.11 -2.38 6.89
N PRO A 82 4.49 -1.49 6.07
CA PRO A 82 5.14 -0.95 4.89
C PRO A 82 6.49 -0.29 5.19
N ASP A 83 6.57 0.55 6.23
CA ASP A 83 7.83 1.19 6.63
C ASP A 83 8.89 0.15 7.05
N ALA A 84 8.49 -0.90 7.76
CA ALA A 84 9.38 -1.98 8.15
C ALA A 84 9.91 -2.77 6.93
N VAL A 85 9.10 -2.95 5.88
CA VAL A 85 9.56 -3.58 4.62
C VAL A 85 10.65 -2.73 3.97
N ILE A 86 10.47 -1.41 3.91
CA ILE A 86 11.49 -0.51 3.38
C ILE A 86 12.80 -0.63 4.17
N ALA A 87 12.73 -0.68 5.51
CA ALA A 87 13.92 -0.92 6.34
C ALA A 87 14.56 -2.29 6.02
N GLY A 88 13.77 -3.34 5.86
CA GLY A 88 14.25 -4.66 5.45
C GLY A 88 14.94 -4.67 4.07
N LEU A 89 14.45 -3.90 3.10
CA LEU A 89 15.11 -3.73 1.81
C LEU A 89 16.49 -3.10 1.94
N VAL A 90 16.62 -2.12 2.83
CA VAL A 90 17.92 -1.49 3.17
C VAL A 90 18.85 -2.51 3.80
N ASP A 91 18.40 -3.27 4.79
CA ASP A 91 19.18 -4.30 5.48
C ASP A 91 19.69 -5.40 4.52
N LEU A 92 18.87 -5.77 3.53
CA LEU A 92 19.22 -6.71 2.47
C LEU A 92 20.14 -6.11 1.39
N GLY A 93 20.44 -4.82 1.46
CA GLY A 93 21.28 -4.13 0.50
C GLY A 93 20.66 -3.96 -0.88
N ARG A 94 19.32 -3.94 -0.99
CA ARG A 94 18.61 -3.75 -2.27
C ARG A 94 18.97 -2.40 -2.90
N ARG A 95 19.01 -2.35 -4.23
CA ARG A 95 19.48 -1.20 -5.01
C ARG A 95 18.55 -0.87 -6.18
N ASN A 96 18.74 0.31 -6.75
CA ASN A 96 18.03 0.82 -7.92
C ASN A 96 16.51 0.90 -7.74
N LEU A 97 16.05 1.02 -6.50
CA LEU A 97 14.64 1.10 -6.15
C LEU A 97 14.04 2.44 -6.59
N ARG A 98 12.74 2.45 -6.83
CA ARG A 98 11.94 3.66 -7.09
C ARG A 98 10.65 3.57 -6.31
N GLN A 99 10.07 4.72 -5.96
CA GLN A 99 8.79 4.77 -5.27
C GLN A 99 7.68 5.34 -6.16
N PHE A 100 6.48 4.84 -5.97
CA PHE A 100 5.33 5.17 -6.81
C PHE A 100 4.07 5.42 -5.97
N SER A 101 3.24 6.35 -6.43
CA SER A 101 1.93 6.73 -5.88
C SER A 101 1.99 7.56 -4.60
N MET A 102 2.65 7.12 -3.55
CA MET A 102 2.73 7.81 -2.26
C MET A 102 4.15 7.86 -1.74
N LEU A 103 4.49 8.91 -0.99
CA LEU A 103 5.77 9.07 -0.30
C LEU A 103 5.54 9.21 1.20
N THR A 104 6.26 8.43 1.99
CA THR A 104 6.29 8.49 3.46
C THR A 104 7.72 8.64 3.96
N ASP A 105 7.91 8.83 5.27
CA ASP A 105 9.25 9.00 5.87
C ASP A 105 10.19 7.82 5.61
N SER A 106 9.67 6.62 5.40
CA SER A 106 10.49 5.45 5.05
C SER A 106 11.30 5.65 3.76
N PHE A 107 10.86 6.54 2.87
CA PHE A 107 11.63 6.92 1.68
C PHE A 107 13.00 7.54 2.03
N LEU A 108 13.07 8.30 3.12
CA LEU A 108 14.33 8.91 3.57
C LEU A 108 15.38 7.86 3.94
N GLU A 109 14.95 6.68 4.42
CA GLU A 109 15.89 5.57 4.66
C GLU A 109 16.50 5.04 3.34
N LEU A 110 15.70 4.94 2.27
CA LEU A 110 16.22 4.58 0.95
C LEU A 110 17.23 5.63 0.43
N VAL A 111 16.96 6.91 0.65
CA VAL A 111 17.88 8.01 0.30
C VAL A 111 19.20 7.89 1.06
N LYS A 112 19.12 7.79 2.39
CA LYS A 112 20.27 7.72 3.30
C LYS A 112 21.20 6.56 2.96
N HIS A 113 20.64 5.42 2.60
CA HIS A 113 21.39 4.20 2.28
C HIS A 113 21.71 4.04 0.79
N ARG A 114 21.43 5.07 -0.03
CA ARG A 114 21.66 5.06 -1.49
C ARG A 114 21.05 3.84 -2.19
N ALA A 115 19.85 3.45 -1.75
CA ALA A 115 19.12 2.32 -2.31
C ALA A 115 18.32 2.68 -3.58
N LEU A 116 18.13 3.97 -3.84
CA LEU A 116 17.36 4.48 -4.98
C LEU A 116 18.18 4.52 -6.27
N THR A 117 17.47 4.54 -7.39
CA THR A 117 18.09 4.68 -8.72
C THR A 117 18.80 6.02 -8.89
N ASP A 118 19.91 6.01 -9.63
CA ASP A 118 20.57 7.23 -10.08
C ASP A 118 20.01 7.75 -11.42
N GLU A 119 19.19 6.95 -12.11
CA GLU A 119 18.60 7.30 -13.41
C GLU A 119 17.17 7.82 -13.26
N GLY A 120 16.91 9.04 -13.75
CA GLY A 120 15.58 9.64 -13.78
C GLY A 120 15.01 9.94 -12.39
N PRO A 121 13.66 10.04 -12.27
CA PRO A 121 13.00 10.30 -11.00
C PRO A 121 13.08 9.08 -10.07
N GLN A 122 13.40 9.35 -8.81
CA GLN A 122 13.42 8.36 -7.74
C GLN A 122 12.01 8.08 -7.20
N ALA A 123 11.12 9.06 -7.32
CA ALA A 123 9.72 8.92 -6.95
C ALA A 123 8.80 9.65 -7.95
N ILE A 124 7.67 8.99 -8.29
CA ILE A 124 6.55 9.57 -9.03
C ILE A 124 5.31 9.38 -8.19
N VAL A 125 4.81 10.44 -7.56
CA VAL A 125 3.82 10.33 -6.48
C VAL A 125 2.70 11.36 -6.62
N GLY A 126 1.50 10.98 -6.16
CA GLY A 126 0.34 11.87 -6.05
C GLY A 126 0.19 12.46 -4.66
N GLU A 127 0.82 11.84 -3.66
CA GLU A 127 0.67 12.19 -2.26
C GLU A 127 2.02 12.11 -1.54
N ILE A 128 2.24 13.05 -0.62
CA ILE A 128 3.42 13.07 0.26
C ILE A 128 2.91 13.31 1.69
N VAL A 129 3.17 12.35 2.57
CA VAL A 129 2.69 12.37 3.96
C VAL A 129 3.79 11.90 4.89
N GLY A 130 4.24 12.74 5.80
CA GLY A 130 5.30 12.37 6.74
C GLY A 130 5.70 13.51 7.66
N SER A 131 6.96 13.52 8.04
CA SER A 131 7.56 14.53 8.90
C SER A 131 7.99 15.79 8.13
N SER A 132 8.35 16.83 8.86
CA SER A 132 8.97 18.03 8.29
C SER A 132 10.26 17.70 7.53
N ALA A 133 11.02 16.69 7.96
CA ALA A 133 12.24 16.26 7.27
C ALA A 133 11.92 15.73 5.85
N LEU A 134 10.81 15.01 5.67
CA LEU A 134 10.36 14.59 4.35
C LEU A 134 9.94 15.79 3.49
N TYR A 135 9.20 16.74 4.08
CA TYR A 135 8.77 17.95 3.38
C TYR A 135 9.96 18.81 2.94
N ASP A 136 10.98 18.92 3.77
CA ASP A 136 12.22 19.61 3.41
C ASP A 136 13.00 18.88 2.30
N TYR A 137 13.05 17.55 2.36
CA TYR A 137 13.71 16.76 1.33
C TYR A 137 13.07 16.93 -0.06
N VAL A 138 11.74 17.00 -0.13
CA VAL A 138 11.04 17.10 -1.43
C VAL A 138 11.00 18.53 -1.98
N ARG A 139 11.33 19.53 -1.15
CA ARG A 139 11.38 20.94 -1.56
C ARG A 139 12.39 21.13 -2.69
N GLU A 140 11.91 21.58 -3.85
CA GLU A 140 12.69 21.84 -5.05
C GLU A 140 13.58 20.66 -5.52
N ASN A 141 13.18 19.43 -5.14
CA ASN A 141 13.93 18.22 -5.49
C ASN A 141 13.43 17.61 -6.80
N ARG A 142 14.26 17.72 -7.85
CA ARG A 142 13.94 17.19 -9.19
C ARG A 142 13.90 15.66 -9.29
N ARG A 143 14.37 14.95 -8.25
CA ARG A 143 14.28 13.48 -8.16
C ARG A 143 12.89 13.00 -7.72
N VAL A 144 12.05 13.92 -7.22
CA VAL A 144 10.65 13.65 -6.83
C VAL A 144 9.73 14.39 -7.79
N THR A 145 8.85 13.66 -8.46
CA THR A 145 7.87 14.22 -9.40
C THR A 145 6.46 14.02 -8.85
N MET A 146 5.75 15.11 -8.62
CA MET A 146 4.31 15.04 -8.34
C MET A 146 3.55 14.70 -9.62
N ALA A 147 2.60 13.80 -9.51
CA ALA A 147 1.78 13.36 -10.63
C ALA A 147 0.30 13.33 -10.23
N ASP A 148 -0.60 13.71 -11.14
CA ASP A 148 -2.03 13.65 -10.87
C ASP A 148 -2.55 12.21 -10.80
N GLY A 149 -3.77 12.02 -10.26
CA GLY A 149 -4.38 10.70 -10.09
C GLY A 149 -4.55 9.92 -11.40
N ARG A 150 -4.64 10.60 -12.54
CA ARG A 150 -4.71 9.94 -13.85
C ARG A 150 -3.39 9.26 -14.23
N ARG A 151 -2.27 9.68 -13.64
CA ARG A 151 -0.95 9.07 -13.87
C ARG A 151 -0.58 8.07 -12.81
N THR A 152 -1.11 8.23 -11.59
CA THR A 152 -0.78 7.36 -10.45
C THR A 152 -1.78 6.25 -10.21
N HIS A 153 -3.06 6.40 -10.63
CA HIS A 153 -4.13 5.44 -10.36
C HIS A 153 -4.89 4.98 -11.62
N ALA A 154 -4.83 5.72 -12.74
CA ALA A 154 -5.52 5.26 -13.94
C ALA A 154 -4.91 3.96 -14.49
N MET A 155 -5.76 2.99 -14.76
CA MET A 155 -5.38 1.64 -15.19
C MET A 155 -4.38 1.61 -16.34
N LYS A 156 -4.59 2.44 -17.37
CA LYS A 156 -3.67 2.53 -18.50
C LYS A 156 -2.24 2.83 -18.07
N GLY A 157 -2.05 3.80 -17.17
CA GLY A 157 -0.72 4.18 -16.67
C GLY A 157 -0.11 3.10 -15.77
N LEU A 158 -0.94 2.39 -14.99
CA LEU A 158 -0.49 1.34 -14.08
C LEU A 158 -0.01 0.09 -14.83
N LEU A 159 -0.72 -0.34 -15.87
CA LEU A 159 -0.37 -1.52 -16.67
C LEU A 159 0.96 -1.38 -17.43
N GLU A 160 1.38 -0.15 -17.71
CA GLU A 160 2.66 0.16 -18.37
C GLU A 160 3.85 0.14 -17.39
N ARG A 161 3.61 0.06 -16.06
CA ARG A 161 4.66 0.11 -15.03
C ARG A 161 5.36 -1.23 -14.89
N LYS A 162 6.61 -1.29 -15.34
CA LYS A 162 7.46 -2.47 -15.17
C LYS A 162 8.01 -2.56 -13.74
N GLY A 163 8.05 -3.77 -13.19
CA GLY A 163 8.61 -4.04 -11.87
C GLY A 163 7.78 -3.47 -10.71
N LEU A 164 6.48 -3.20 -10.91
CA LEU A 164 5.60 -2.68 -9.87
C LEU A 164 5.38 -3.76 -8.78
N VAL A 165 5.72 -3.41 -7.55
CA VAL A 165 5.45 -4.21 -6.35
C VAL A 165 4.51 -3.42 -5.45
N VAL A 166 3.32 -3.96 -5.24
CA VAL A 166 2.25 -3.36 -4.44
C VAL A 166 2.29 -3.93 -3.02
N LEU A 167 2.51 -3.08 -2.04
CA LEU A 167 2.59 -3.42 -0.63
C LEU A 167 1.38 -2.87 0.11
N GLY A 168 0.42 -3.73 0.43
CA GLY A 168 -0.79 -3.39 1.16
C GLY A 168 -0.88 -4.08 2.52
N SER A 169 -1.59 -3.47 3.47
CA SER A 169 -1.91 -4.08 4.76
C SER A 169 -3.40 -4.34 4.85
N ALA A 170 -3.79 -5.49 5.41
CA ALA A 170 -5.19 -5.83 5.66
C ALA A 170 -5.51 -5.88 7.17
N LEU A 171 -6.77 -5.67 7.49
CA LEU A 171 -7.32 -5.87 8.84
C LEU A 171 -7.69 -7.34 9.05
N GLU A 172 -8.25 -7.99 8.02
CA GLU A 172 -8.63 -9.40 8.00
C GLU A 172 -8.48 -9.98 6.59
N VAL A 173 -8.23 -11.28 6.49
CA VAL A 173 -8.27 -12.07 5.25
C VAL A 173 -9.07 -13.33 5.51
N ASP A 174 -10.03 -13.68 4.62
CA ASP A 174 -10.78 -14.92 4.76
C ASP A 174 -10.16 -16.10 4.00
N LEU A 175 -10.66 -17.31 4.26
CA LEU A 175 -10.15 -18.54 3.64
C LEU A 175 -10.32 -18.60 2.11
N LEU A 176 -11.17 -17.75 1.52
CA LEU A 176 -11.24 -17.59 0.06
C LEU A 176 -10.14 -16.65 -0.48
N GLY A 177 -9.46 -15.92 0.40
CA GLY A 177 -8.46 -14.92 0.07
C GLY A 177 -9.03 -13.54 -0.25
N GLN A 178 -10.23 -13.24 0.24
CA GLN A 178 -10.76 -11.88 0.23
C GLN A 178 -10.14 -11.08 1.38
N ALA A 179 -9.84 -9.80 1.15
CA ALA A 179 -9.24 -8.96 2.16
C ALA A 179 -10.13 -7.76 2.53
N ASN A 180 -10.24 -7.50 3.82
CA ASN A 180 -10.84 -6.32 4.41
C ASN A 180 -9.72 -5.37 4.87
N LEU A 181 -9.69 -4.15 4.31
CA LEU A 181 -8.72 -3.10 4.62
C LEU A 181 -9.33 -1.96 5.43
N GLU A 182 -10.66 -1.93 5.58
CA GLU A 182 -11.41 -0.72 5.92
C GLU A 182 -12.16 -0.78 7.24
N VAL A 183 -12.73 -1.93 7.60
CA VAL A 183 -13.67 -2.06 8.72
C VAL A 183 -13.08 -2.90 9.84
N ARG A 184 -13.14 -2.38 11.06
CA ARG A 184 -12.75 -3.08 12.29
C ARG A 184 -13.86 -2.99 13.33
N GLY A 185 -14.30 -4.13 13.87
CA GLY A 185 -15.33 -4.16 14.90
C GLY A 185 -16.65 -3.48 14.50
N GLY A 186 -17.01 -3.55 13.20
CA GLY A 186 -18.22 -2.92 12.67
C GLY A 186 -18.11 -1.40 12.42
N ALA A 187 -16.96 -0.79 12.70
CA ALA A 187 -16.72 0.62 12.44
C ALA A 187 -15.75 0.84 11.28
N GLN A 188 -15.97 1.89 10.50
CA GLN A 188 -15.03 2.34 9.45
C GLN A 188 -13.73 2.79 10.11
N PHE A 189 -12.62 2.14 9.74
CA PHE A 189 -11.28 2.42 10.24
C PHE A 189 -10.45 3.24 9.25
N SER A 190 -10.58 2.93 7.95
CA SER A 190 -9.88 3.63 6.87
C SER A 190 -10.73 3.62 5.60
N GLY A 191 -10.28 4.28 4.55
CA GLY A 191 -10.81 4.14 3.20
C GLY A 191 -10.05 3.07 2.41
N VAL A 192 -10.63 2.61 1.30
CA VAL A 192 -10.00 1.65 0.39
C VAL A 192 -8.76 2.23 -0.32
N GLY A 193 -8.73 3.57 -0.48
CA GLY A 193 -7.67 4.25 -1.24
C GLY A 193 -7.53 3.70 -2.66
N GLY A 194 -6.31 3.58 -3.14
CA GLY A 194 -5.97 3.01 -4.46
C GLY A 194 -5.82 1.49 -4.48
N ALA A 195 -6.19 0.77 -3.40
CA ALA A 195 -5.93 -0.67 -3.28
C ALA A 195 -6.54 -1.48 -4.43
N MET A 196 -7.75 -1.12 -4.89
CA MET A 196 -8.40 -1.76 -6.03
C MET A 196 -7.64 -1.52 -7.33
N ASP A 197 -7.23 -0.28 -7.62
CA ASP A 197 -6.51 0.07 -8.85
C ASP A 197 -5.19 -0.69 -8.94
N PHE A 198 -4.41 -0.69 -7.86
CA PHE A 198 -3.14 -1.41 -7.78
C PHE A 198 -3.33 -2.92 -7.81
N GLY A 199 -4.35 -3.45 -7.12
CA GLY A 199 -4.70 -4.88 -7.15
C GLY A 199 -5.04 -5.36 -8.55
N VAL A 200 -5.87 -4.62 -9.29
CA VAL A 200 -6.20 -4.93 -10.69
C VAL A 200 -4.95 -4.84 -11.56
N ALA A 201 -4.14 -3.79 -11.42
CA ALA A 201 -2.91 -3.64 -12.17
C ALA A 201 -1.96 -4.81 -11.94
N ALA A 202 -1.73 -5.22 -10.68
CA ALA A 202 -0.88 -6.35 -10.35
C ALA A 202 -1.42 -7.68 -10.87
N ALA A 203 -2.75 -7.89 -10.85
CA ALA A 203 -3.38 -9.13 -11.32
C ALA A 203 -3.44 -9.25 -12.84
N THR A 204 -3.45 -8.14 -13.58
CA THR A 204 -3.64 -8.12 -15.04
C THR A 204 -2.38 -7.76 -15.82
N SER A 205 -1.38 -7.15 -15.18
CA SER A 205 -0.13 -6.76 -15.83
C SER A 205 0.69 -7.97 -16.25
N GLN A 206 1.09 -8.03 -17.51
CA GLN A 206 2.11 -8.98 -17.99
C GLN A 206 3.54 -8.53 -17.64
N ALA A 207 3.71 -7.31 -17.20
CA ALA A 207 5.00 -6.74 -16.79
C ALA A 207 5.19 -7.01 -15.30
N THR A 208 5.95 -8.03 -14.96
CA THR A 208 6.48 -8.39 -13.62
C THR A 208 5.92 -7.54 -12.48
N ALA A 209 4.67 -7.71 -12.13
CA ALA A 209 4.06 -7.02 -11.02
C ALA A 209 3.72 -8.04 -9.92
N ASP A 210 3.92 -7.66 -8.67
CA ASP A 210 3.50 -8.45 -7.52
C ASP A 210 2.61 -7.62 -6.60
N SER A 211 1.71 -8.31 -5.89
CA SER A 211 0.84 -7.70 -4.89
C SER A 211 0.89 -8.53 -3.61
N VAL A 212 1.36 -7.90 -2.56
CA VAL A 212 1.53 -8.53 -1.25
C VAL A 212 0.59 -7.86 -0.24
N ILE A 213 -0.27 -8.64 0.35
CA ILE A 213 -1.11 -8.24 1.47
C ILE A 213 -0.46 -8.72 2.76
N MET A 214 -0.14 -7.78 3.63
CA MET A 214 0.54 -8.01 4.90
C MET A 214 -0.43 -7.86 6.07
N LEU A 215 -0.37 -8.77 7.02
CA LEU A 215 -1.06 -8.62 8.30
C LEU A 215 -0.42 -9.51 9.35
N HIS A 216 -0.46 -9.10 10.61
CA HIS A 216 -0.22 -10.05 11.71
C HIS A 216 -1.31 -11.11 11.72
N SER A 217 -0.97 -12.36 11.97
CA SER A 217 -1.92 -13.47 11.97
C SER A 217 -3.01 -13.35 13.04
N ALA A 218 -2.70 -12.66 14.14
CA ALA A 218 -3.64 -12.34 15.22
C ALA A 218 -3.39 -10.93 15.75
N THR A 219 -4.41 -10.34 16.37
CA THR A 219 -4.36 -9.09 17.14
C THR A 219 -3.58 -9.28 18.44
N ALA A 220 -3.33 -8.19 19.18
CA ALA A 220 -2.61 -8.26 20.45
C ALA A 220 -3.38 -9.03 21.53
N ASP A 221 -4.73 -9.07 21.46
CA ASP A 221 -5.60 -9.82 22.34
C ASP A 221 -5.82 -11.29 21.89
N GLY A 222 -5.10 -11.74 20.85
CA GLY A 222 -5.14 -13.12 20.35
C GLY A 222 -6.26 -13.40 19.33
N THR A 223 -7.06 -12.43 18.92
CA THR A 223 -8.11 -12.64 17.91
C THR A 223 -7.48 -12.89 16.53
N SER A 224 -7.87 -13.98 15.86
CA SER A 224 -7.39 -14.29 14.51
C SER A 224 -7.75 -13.22 13.49
N ARG A 225 -6.80 -12.91 12.60
CA ARG A 225 -7.01 -12.02 11.44
C ARG A 225 -7.09 -12.79 10.13
N ILE A 226 -6.77 -14.09 10.16
CA ILE A 226 -7.16 -15.02 9.09
C ILE A 226 -8.43 -15.71 9.59
N VAL A 227 -9.55 -15.48 8.90
CA VAL A 227 -10.89 -15.84 9.37
C VAL A 227 -11.60 -16.76 8.38
N PRO A 228 -12.57 -17.57 8.83
CA PRO A 228 -13.38 -18.40 7.91
C PRO A 228 -14.08 -17.57 6.82
N ARG A 229 -14.67 -16.44 7.22
CA ARG A 229 -15.29 -15.41 6.36
C ARG A 229 -15.08 -14.04 7.01
N LEU A 230 -15.00 -13.00 6.19
CA LEU A 230 -14.85 -11.63 6.67
C LEU A 230 -15.99 -11.28 7.61
N SER A 231 -15.67 -10.89 8.85
CA SER A 231 -16.62 -10.67 9.94
C SER A 231 -17.51 -9.44 9.74
N GLY A 232 -16.97 -8.40 9.10
CA GLY A 232 -17.66 -7.12 8.87
C GLY A 232 -18.42 -7.02 7.56
N GLY A 233 -18.46 -8.10 6.75
CA GLY A 233 -19.11 -8.08 5.42
C GLY A 233 -18.42 -7.18 4.39
N MET A 234 -17.37 -6.43 4.76
CA MET A 234 -16.62 -5.55 3.84
C MET A 234 -15.55 -6.34 3.10
N VAL A 235 -15.61 -6.31 1.78
CA VAL A 235 -14.59 -6.85 0.88
C VAL A 235 -13.92 -5.68 0.17
N SER A 236 -12.78 -5.23 0.69
CA SER A 236 -12.00 -4.17 0.05
C SER A 236 -11.26 -4.69 -1.18
N LEU A 237 -10.73 -5.92 -1.10
CA LEU A 237 -10.13 -6.61 -2.25
C LEU A 237 -10.77 -7.99 -2.44
N PRO A 238 -11.39 -8.25 -3.61
CA PRO A 238 -11.89 -9.56 -3.95
C PRO A 238 -10.75 -10.57 -4.12
N ARG A 239 -11.06 -11.85 -3.91
CA ARG A 239 -10.09 -12.95 -3.95
C ARG A 239 -9.23 -13.03 -5.23
N THR A 240 -9.75 -12.53 -6.34
CA THR A 240 -9.05 -12.53 -7.63
C THR A 240 -7.89 -11.52 -7.72
N LEU A 241 -7.87 -10.54 -6.82
CA LEU A 241 -6.85 -9.48 -6.78
C LEU A 241 -5.80 -9.71 -5.68
N VAL A 242 -6.06 -10.64 -4.76
CA VAL A 242 -5.10 -10.99 -3.70
C VAL A 242 -4.22 -12.13 -4.17
N ARG A 243 -2.98 -11.81 -4.51
CA ARG A 243 -2.00 -12.77 -5.07
C ARG A 243 -1.17 -13.45 -4.01
N ARG A 244 -0.80 -12.71 -2.95
CA ARG A 244 0.03 -13.21 -1.86
C ARG A 244 -0.41 -12.60 -0.53
N VAL A 245 -0.48 -13.42 0.49
CA VAL A 245 -0.73 -12.99 1.87
C VAL A 245 0.48 -13.38 2.71
N VAL A 246 1.02 -12.44 3.47
CA VAL A 246 2.18 -12.67 4.32
C VAL A 246 1.84 -12.33 5.77
N THR A 247 2.18 -13.25 6.66
CA THR A 247 2.13 -13.07 8.11
C THR A 247 3.51 -13.36 8.70
N GLU A 248 3.67 -13.21 9.99
CA GLU A 248 4.88 -13.64 10.73
C GLU A 248 5.12 -15.17 10.68
N HIS A 249 4.15 -15.94 10.18
CA HIS A 249 4.27 -17.41 10.05
C HIS A 249 4.59 -17.86 8.61
N GLY A 250 4.79 -16.92 7.69
CA GLY A 250 5.19 -17.22 6.32
C GLY A 250 4.30 -16.55 5.27
N ALA A 251 4.43 -17.02 4.03
CA ALA A 251 3.76 -16.49 2.86
C ALA A 251 2.81 -17.52 2.22
N ALA A 252 1.55 -17.14 2.01
CA ALA A 252 0.57 -17.88 1.24
C ALA A 252 0.50 -17.29 -0.18
N VAL A 253 1.04 -17.97 -1.17
CA VAL A 253 0.91 -17.62 -2.59
C VAL A 253 -0.44 -18.12 -3.07
N LEU A 254 -1.33 -17.21 -3.46
CA LEU A 254 -2.71 -17.52 -3.83
C LEU A 254 -2.94 -17.54 -5.34
N ASP A 255 -1.95 -17.11 -6.11
CA ASP A 255 -2.01 -17.09 -7.56
C ASP A 255 -2.13 -18.51 -8.13
N SER A 256 -2.94 -18.67 -9.16
CA SER A 256 -3.18 -19.95 -9.86
C SER A 256 -3.60 -21.10 -8.94
N ALA A 257 -4.08 -20.81 -7.73
CA ALA A 257 -4.52 -21.80 -6.76
C ALA A 257 -6.06 -21.98 -6.78
N SER A 258 -6.50 -23.22 -6.66
CA SER A 258 -7.91 -23.55 -6.43
C SER A 258 -8.41 -22.98 -5.10
N ALA A 259 -9.73 -22.91 -4.90
CA ALA A 259 -10.30 -22.40 -3.64
C ALA A 259 -9.81 -23.21 -2.43
N ARG A 260 -9.66 -24.54 -2.57
CA ARG A 260 -9.12 -25.43 -1.53
C ARG A 260 -7.65 -25.11 -1.23
N GLU A 261 -6.80 -25.06 -2.25
CA GLU A 261 -5.37 -24.75 -2.07
C GLU A 261 -5.16 -23.37 -1.44
N ARG A 262 -5.97 -22.37 -1.84
CA ARG A 262 -5.94 -21.03 -1.22
C ARG A 262 -6.22 -21.13 0.28
N ALA A 263 -7.29 -21.83 0.65
CA ALA A 263 -7.66 -22.00 2.05
C ALA A 263 -6.58 -22.75 2.86
N GLU A 264 -6.03 -23.83 2.32
CA GLU A 264 -4.95 -24.61 2.95
C GLU A 264 -3.70 -23.76 3.17
N ARG A 265 -3.29 -22.96 2.17
CA ARG A 265 -2.15 -22.04 2.27
C ARG A 265 -2.39 -20.95 3.28
N LEU A 266 -3.62 -20.41 3.37
CA LEU A 266 -3.99 -19.39 4.37
C LEU A 266 -4.03 -19.98 5.78
N VAL A 267 -4.53 -21.20 5.98
CA VAL A 267 -4.46 -21.91 7.26
C VAL A 267 -3.00 -22.09 7.70
N ALA A 268 -2.09 -22.42 6.79
CA ALA A 268 -0.68 -22.61 7.10
C ALA A 268 0.01 -21.36 7.65
N VAL A 269 -0.41 -20.17 7.20
CA VAL A 269 0.14 -18.86 7.66
C VAL A 269 -0.71 -18.18 8.75
N ALA A 270 -1.80 -18.81 9.19
CA ALA A 270 -2.59 -18.35 10.33
C ALA A 270 -1.83 -18.54 11.64
N ASP A 271 -2.26 -17.83 12.69
CA ASP A 271 -1.75 -18.05 14.03
C ASP A 271 -1.97 -19.53 14.45
N PRO A 272 -0.95 -20.21 14.97
CA PRO A 272 -1.03 -21.62 15.35
C PRO A 272 -2.23 -21.97 16.23
N ALA A 273 -2.64 -21.06 17.12
CA ALA A 273 -3.79 -21.28 18.02
C ALA A 273 -5.12 -21.42 17.27
N HIS A 274 -5.22 -20.91 16.04
CA HIS A 274 -6.45 -20.89 15.26
C HIS A 274 -6.47 -21.87 14.07
N ARG A 275 -5.34 -22.53 13.75
CA ARG A 275 -5.22 -23.40 12.58
C ARG A 275 -6.20 -24.56 12.60
N ASP A 276 -6.38 -25.22 13.73
CA ASP A 276 -7.28 -26.37 13.86
C ASP A 276 -8.75 -25.98 13.64
N GLU A 277 -9.15 -24.81 14.12
CA GLU A 277 -10.50 -24.28 13.90
C GLU A 277 -10.73 -23.95 12.41
N LEU A 278 -9.79 -23.25 11.78
CA LEU A 278 -9.82 -22.91 10.35
C LEU A 278 -9.85 -24.17 9.48
N ALA A 279 -9.03 -25.17 9.80
CA ALA A 279 -8.99 -26.45 9.09
C ALA A 279 -10.31 -27.26 9.28
N ARG A 280 -10.95 -27.20 10.45
CA ARG A 280 -12.29 -27.78 10.67
C ARG A 280 -13.33 -27.07 9.80
N HIS A 281 -13.30 -25.75 9.72
CA HIS A 281 -14.21 -24.98 8.87
C HIS A 281 -14.04 -25.34 7.39
N LEU A 282 -12.80 -25.47 6.91
CA LEU A 282 -12.50 -25.89 5.55
C LEU A 282 -13.12 -27.27 5.24
N ARG A 283 -12.90 -28.28 6.11
CA ARG A 283 -13.45 -29.63 5.93
C ARG A 283 -14.99 -29.67 5.99
N ALA A 284 -15.61 -28.84 6.82
CA ALA A 284 -17.07 -28.78 6.99
C ALA A 284 -17.79 -28.11 5.81
N ASN A 285 -17.07 -27.45 4.89
CA ASN A 285 -17.65 -26.69 3.79
C ASN A 285 -17.09 -27.13 2.41
N PRO A 286 -17.16 -28.42 2.02
CA PRO A 286 -16.59 -28.90 0.77
C PRO A 286 -17.25 -28.25 -0.46
N ALA A 287 -18.53 -27.89 -0.38
CA ALA A 287 -19.23 -27.21 -1.47
C ALA A 287 -18.65 -25.81 -1.77
N LEU A 288 -18.00 -25.15 -0.80
CA LEU A 288 -17.39 -23.83 -0.96
C LEU A 288 -15.95 -23.91 -1.49
N PHE A 289 -15.21 -24.91 -1.04
CA PHE A 289 -13.76 -25.03 -1.30
C PHE A 289 -13.40 -26.09 -2.35
N GLY A 290 -14.37 -26.85 -2.80
CA GLY A 290 -14.16 -28.01 -3.65
C GLY A 290 -13.92 -29.30 -2.84
N ALA A 291 -14.25 -30.42 -3.41
CA ALA A 291 -14.05 -31.75 -2.78
C ALA A 291 -12.55 -32.13 -2.77
#